data_66af98efa090cd9a42d77e2bf0a3b0c9
#
_entry.id   66af98efa090cd9a42d77e2bf0a3b0c9
#
_cell.length_a   1.000
_cell.length_b   1.000
_cell.length_c   1.000
_cell.angle_alpha   90.00
_cell.angle_beta   90.00
_cell.angle_gamma   90.00
#
_symmetry.space_group_name_H-M   'P 1'
#
loop_
_entity.id
_entity.type
_entity.pdbx_description
1 polymer ?
#
loop_
_entity_poly.entity_id
_entity_poly.type
_entity_poly.pdbx_seq_one_letter_code
_entity_poly.pdbx_strand_id
1 'polypeptide(L)'
;MSIESKAYHLIQPGEFEYTTINHEFRDGDVIVNPSKASVCHADLRYYTGNRRKEALDKKLPMALFHEGIGTIEDSKHPDYQKGDKVVIVPNIPSRLRAGDFEETDLLDNYDENAVFMGSGYDGICQDRMVVPGDNIVKIPDTLDEDVALLAELCSVSLFPINQLKEITTKSSPQVAVFGDGPVGYLAATALHYIYGIEIENLIVFGAIEEKLQSFENFATTHLVFDYDFNSHKGVHTVFECCGGKFSESAINQAIDLIDRQGQIVLMGVTEDLVGINTRDVLEKGLTLSGSSRSTKHEFEQLIASFENEEYQQALKKLIPDEYYDIHSTEDLKKAMDDTAAHKGWKKTYLRYHWS
;
A
#
# COMPACT_ATOMS: atom_id res chain seq x y z
N MET A 1 20.19 -13.97 20.09
CA MET A 1 21.46 -13.33 19.67
C MET A 1 21.14 -11.89 19.33
N SER A 2 21.95 -10.91 19.79
CA SER A 2 21.75 -9.50 19.47
C SER A 2 22.43 -9.17 18.13
N ILE A 3 21.74 -8.46 17.26
CA ILE A 3 22.21 -7.98 15.95
C ILE A 3 22.21 -6.45 16.01
N GLU A 4 23.37 -5.86 15.79
CA GLU A 4 23.51 -4.41 15.66
C GLU A 4 23.23 -3.99 14.22
N SER A 5 22.43 -2.94 14.04
CA SER A 5 22.05 -2.36 12.76
C SER A 5 22.33 -0.86 12.74
N LYS A 6 22.90 -0.36 11.65
CA LYS A 6 23.02 1.07 11.36
C LYS A 6 21.70 1.57 10.79
N ALA A 7 21.25 2.75 11.20
CA ALA A 7 19.99 3.31 10.73
C ALA A 7 20.05 4.84 10.59
N TYR A 8 19.17 5.37 9.75
CA TYR A 8 18.85 6.80 9.74
C TYR A 8 17.47 7.00 10.39
N HIS A 9 17.45 7.54 11.60
CA HIS A 9 16.23 7.89 12.31
C HIS A 9 15.74 9.29 11.94
N LEU A 10 14.48 9.42 11.63
CA LEU A 10 13.80 10.71 11.68
C LEU A 10 13.60 11.06 13.15
N ILE A 11 14.34 12.05 13.66
CA ILE A 11 14.27 12.45 15.07
C ILE A 11 13.22 13.53 15.33
N GLN A 12 13.00 14.38 14.35
CA GLN A 12 11.91 15.35 14.26
C GLN A 12 11.64 15.70 12.78
N PRO A 13 10.53 16.36 12.46
CA PRO A 13 10.24 16.75 11.08
C PRO A 13 11.42 17.45 10.40
N GLY A 14 11.82 16.93 9.23
CA GLY A 14 12.92 17.44 8.42
C GLY A 14 14.34 17.09 8.89
N GLU A 15 14.51 16.32 9.96
CA GLU A 15 15.83 16.04 10.54
C GLU A 15 16.08 14.55 10.74
N PHE A 16 17.11 14.03 10.06
CA PHE A 16 17.60 12.66 10.20
C PHE A 16 18.88 12.61 11.00
N GLU A 17 19.03 11.58 11.82
CA GLU A 17 20.24 11.27 12.57
C GLU A 17 20.69 9.85 12.28
N TYR A 18 22.02 9.67 12.08
CA TYR A 18 22.61 8.34 12.03
C TYR A 18 22.67 7.74 13.43
N THR A 19 22.19 6.52 13.58
CA THR A 19 22.14 5.82 14.86
C THR A 19 22.38 4.33 14.71
N THR A 20 22.44 3.63 15.83
CA THR A 20 22.54 2.18 15.90
C THR A 20 21.31 1.61 16.61
N ILE A 21 20.70 0.60 16.01
CA ILE A 21 19.58 -0.16 16.57
C ILE A 21 20.08 -1.55 16.94
N ASN A 22 19.58 -2.10 18.04
CA ASN A 22 19.85 -3.48 18.45
C ASN A 22 18.60 -4.33 18.30
N HIS A 23 18.70 -5.39 17.50
CA HIS A 23 17.63 -6.35 17.27
C HIS A 23 17.92 -7.65 18.01
N GLU A 24 16.88 -8.33 18.47
CA GLU A 24 16.95 -9.70 18.97
C GLU A 24 16.65 -10.67 17.83
N PHE A 25 17.56 -11.58 17.52
CA PHE A 25 17.41 -12.59 16.48
C PHE A 25 16.98 -13.93 17.09
N ARG A 26 15.71 -14.27 16.96
CA ARG A 26 15.02 -15.43 17.55
C ARG A 26 14.85 -16.54 16.55
N ASP A 27 14.39 -17.70 17.01
CA ASP A 27 13.98 -18.79 16.12
C ASP A 27 12.74 -18.36 15.31
N GLY A 28 12.72 -18.68 14.02
CA GLY A 28 11.71 -18.22 13.08
C GLY A 28 11.95 -16.83 12.45
N ASP A 29 12.93 -16.07 12.96
CA ASP A 29 13.30 -14.77 12.39
C ASP A 29 14.27 -14.92 11.19
N VAL A 30 14.34 -13.87 10.40
CA VAL A 30 15.31 -13.68 9.32
C VAL A 30 16.01 -12.32 9.49
N ILE A 31 17.26 -12.24 9.06
CA ILE A 31 18.02 -10.99 8.92
C ILE A 31 17.95 -10.59 7.45
N VAL A 32 17.34 -9.44 7.18
CA VAL A 32 17.25 -8.87 5.83
C VAL A 32 18.16 -7.65 5.75
N ASN A 33 18.96 -7.54 4.68
CA ASN A 33 19.65 -6.33 4.30
C ASN A 33 18.77 -5.58 3.28
N PRO A 34 18.08 -4.50 3.65
CA PRO A 34 17.31 -3.69 2.72
C PRO A 34 18.21 -3.11 1.64
N SER A 35 17.83 -3.32 0.37
CA SER A 35 18.57 -2.79 -0.79
C SER A 35 17.90 -1.56 -1.38
N LYS A 36 16.56 -1.58 -1.44
CA LYS A 36 15.75 -0.51 -2.01
C LYS A 36 14.52 -0.26 -1.15
N ALA A 37 14.08 1.00 -1.11
CA ALA A 37 12.79 1.39 -0.54
C ALA A 37 12.06 2.37 -1.47
N SER A 38 10.75 2.48 -1.28
CA SER A 38 9.90 3.46 -1.93
C SER A 38 9.30 4.40 -0.90
N VAL A 39 9.21 5.68 -1.24
CA VAL A 39 8.65 6.70 -0.35
C VAL A 39 7.13 6.72 -0.47
N CYS A 40 6.44 6.50 0.65
CA CYS A 40 5.00 6.63 0.76
C CYS A 40 4.60 8.05 1.17
N HIS A 41 3.37 8.45 0.82
CA HIS A 41 2.82 9.72 1.31
C HIS A 41 2.72 9.76 2.85
N ALA A 42 2.57 8.59 3.49
CA ALA A 42 2.59 8.47 4.95
C ALA A 42 3.96 8.87 5.54
N ASP A 43 5.08 8.52 4.89
CA ASP A 43 6.43 8.90 5.31
C ASP A 43 6.63 10.42 5.19
N LEU A 44 6.15 11.00 4.07
CA LEU A 44 6.18 12.45 3.88
C LEU A 44 5.42 13.21 4.97
N ARG A 45 4.29 12.68 5.45
CA ARG A 45 3.54 13.31 6.54
C ARG A 45 4.30 13.33 7.86
N TYR A 46 5.15 12.33 8.16
CA TYR A 46 6.08 12.38 9.29
C TYR A 46 7.21 13.36 9.03
N TYR A 47 7.84 13.27 7.85
CA TYR A 47 8.96 14.12 7.48
C TYR A 47 8.62 15.60 7.43
N THR A 48 7.47 15.98 6.89
CA THR A 48 7.01 17.38 6.79
C THR A 48 6.30 17.90 8.05
N GLY A 49 6.08 17.03 9.05
CA GLY A 49 5.34 17.40 10.26
C GLY A 49 3.81 17.50 10.07
N ASN A 50 3.26 17.04 8.95
CA ASN A 50 1.82 17.08 8.64
C ASN A 50 1.05 15.95 9.34
N ARG A 51 1.35 15.73 10.62
CA ARG A 51 0.65 14.82 11.54
C ARG A 51 0.27 15.57 12.80
N ARG A 52 -0.75 15.10 13.54
CA ARG A 52 -1.05 15.65 14.87
C ARG A 52 0.18 15.56 15.76
N LYS A 53 0.43 16.62 16.55
CA LYS A 53 1.63 16.72 17.40
C LYS A 53 1.78 15.53 18.34
N GLU A 54 0.69 15.07 18.95
CA GLU A 54 0.69 13.92 19.85
C GLU A 54 1.15 12.63 19.16
N ALA A 55 0.86 12.50 17.87
CA ALA A 55 1.29 11.36 17.07
C ALA A 55 2.79 11.43 16.74
N LEU A 56 3.32 12.63 16.46
CA LEU A 56 4.75 12.84 16.25
C LEU A 56 5.53 12.58 17.54
N ASP A 57 5.12 13.17 18.66
CA ASP A 57 5.78 13.04 19.97
C ASP A 57 5.79 11.57 20.46
N LYS A 58 4.77 10.78 20.12
CA LYS A 58 4.67 9.36 20.50
C LYS A 58 5.51 8.43 19.61
N LYS A 59 5.69 8.77 18.32
CA LYS A 59 6.19 7.84 17.31
C LYS A 59 7.64 8.09 16.90
N LEU A 60 8.12 9.33 17.03
CA LEU A 60 9.52 9.66 16.76
C LEU A 60 10.37 9.51 18.03
N PRO A 61 11.68 9.16 17.94
CA PRO A 61 12.41 8.88 16.70
C PRO A 61 12.12 7.50 16.14
N MET A 62 12.28 7.32 14.80
CA MET A 62 12.19 6.01 14.15
C MET A 62 12.87 6.00 12.78
N ALA A 63 13.33 4.83 12.31
CA ALA A 63 13.65 4.62 10.90
C ALA A 63 12.36 4.64 10.08
N LEU A 64 12.34 5.42 9.00
CA LEU A 64 11.18 5.50 8.10
C LEU A 64 11.11 4.30 7.14
N PHE A 65 10.09 4.35 6.31
CA PHE A 65 9.73 3.51 5.18
C PHE A 65 9.19 2.12 5.56
N HIS A 66 8.23 1.71 4.75
CA HIS A 66 7.51 0.44 4.88
C HIS A 66 7.31 -0.26 3.54
N GLU A 67 7.68 0.35 2.44
CA GLU A 67 7.70 -0.22 1.11
C GLU A 67 9.14 -0.56 0.75
N GLY A 68 9.52 -1.85 0.68
CA GLY A 68 10.92 -2.18 0.40
C GLY A 68 11.20 -3.63 0.10
N ILE A 69 12.38 -3.82 -0.47
CA ILE A 69 12.96 -5.11 -0.80
C ILE A 69 14.38 -5.23 -0.24
N GLY A 70 14.82 -6.45 -0.07
CA GLY A 70 16.17 -6.72 0.43
C GLY A 70 16.63 -8.13 0.13
N THR A 71 17.83 -8.45 0.63
CA THR A 71 18.43 -9.77 0.51
C THR A 71 18.64 -10.37 1.90
N ILE A 72 18.38 -11.65 2.06
CA ILE A 72 18.57 -12.34 3.32
C ILE A 72 20.05 -12.52 3.61
N GLU A 73 20.51 -12.00 4.75
CA GLU A 73 21.86 -12.20 5.27
C GLU A 73 21.98 -13.52 6.03
N ASP A 74 20.98 -13.82 6.88
CA ASP A 74 20.88 -15.05 7.67
C ASP A 74 19.43 -15.39 7.98
N SER A 75 19.13 -16.68 8.21
CA SER A 75 17.77 -17.16 8.44
C SER A 75 17.74 -18.25 9.50
N LYS A 76 16.79 -18.13 10.42
CA LYS A 76 16.33 -19.20 11.30
C LYS A 76 14.94 -19.74 10.93
N HIS A 77 14.39 -19.26 9.81
CA HIS A 77 13.13 -19.76 9.26
C HIS A 77 13.43 -20.84 8.21
N PRO A 78 12.70 -21.98 8.21
CA PRO A 78 13.01 -23.14 7.35
C PRO A 78 12.88 -22.86 5.84
N ASP A 79 12.00 -21.94 5.44
CA ASP A 79 11.67 -21.69 4.03
C ASP A 79 12.61 -20.67 3.35
N TYR A 80 13.50 -20.04 4.11
CA TYR A 80 14.37 -18.98 3.62
C TYR A 80 15.85 -19.27 3.88
N GLN A 81 16.68 -18.85 2.94
CA GLN A 81 18.12 -19.01 3.03
C GLN A 81 18.88 -17.73 2.66
N LYS A 82 20.13 -17.65 3.09
CA LYS A 82 21.03 -16.56 2.72
C LYS A 82 21.09 -16.37 1.20
N GLY A 83 20.94 -15.12 0.76
CA GLY A 83 20.95 -14.72 -0.64
C GLY A 83 19.57 -14.67 -1.30
N ASP A 84 18.52 -15.19 -0.68
CA ASP A 84 17.17 -15.02 -1.17
C ASP A 84 16.79 -13.53 -1.22
N LYS A 85 16.23 -13.09 -2.33
CA LYS A 85 15.64 -11.75 -2.48
C LYS A 85 14.22 -11.77 -1.97
N VAL A 86 13.83 -10.76 -1.21
CA VAL A 86 12.52 -10.71 -0.56
C VAL A 86 11.90 -9.32 -0.61
N VAL A 87 10.58 -9.29 -0.71
CA VAL A 87 9.78 -8.10 -0.39
C VAL A 87 9.40 -8.14 1.09
N ILE A 88 9.39 -6.98 1.74
CA ILE A 88 9.10 -6.83 3.16
C ILE A 88 7.61 -6.56 3.35
N VAL A 89 6.97 -7.32 4.24
CA VAL A 89 5.57 -7.14 4.66
C VAL A 89 5.56 -6.29 5.93
N PRO A 90 5.13 -5.03 5.89
CA PRO A 90 5.39 -4.07 6.97
C PRO A 90 4.50 -4.22 8.20
N ASN A 91 3.37 -4.90 8.09
CA ASN A 91 2.48 -5.13 9.23
C ASN A 91 2.91 -6.39 9.98
N ILE A 92 3.43 -6.22 11.20
CA ILE A 92 3.87 -7.33 12.06
C ILE A 92 2.80 -7.56 13.12
N PRO A 93 1.98 -8.61 13.02
CA PRO A 93 0.97 -8.90 14.02
C PRO A 93 1.59 -9.26 15.37
N SER A 94 0.84 -8.99 16.43
CA SER A 94 1.33 -9.20 17.81
C SER A 94 1.67 -10.66 18.10
N ARG A 95 0.94 -11.60 17.51
CA ARG A 95 1.19 -13.04 17.63
C ARG A 95 2.58 -13.44 17.15
N LEU A 96 3.03 -12.95 15.99
CA LEU A 96 4.37 -13.24 15.45
C LEU A 96 5.48 -12.64 16.33
N ARG A 97 5.25 -11.45 16.90
CA ARG A 97 6.18 -10.84 17.85
C ARG A 97 6.29 -11.63 19.15
N ALA A 98 5.23 -12.31 19.56
CA ALA A 98 5.22 -13.19 20.71
C ALA A 98 5.78 -14.60 20.42
N GLY A 99 6.07 -14.94 19.16
CA GLY A 99 6.48 -16.27 18.72
C GLY A 99 5.33 -17.27 18.65
N ASP A 100 4.11 -16.77 18.51
CA ASP A 100 2.90 -17.54 18.28
C ASP A 100 2.56 -17.53 16.80
N PHE A 101 2.63 -18.69 16.16
CA PHE A 101 2.41 -18.85 14.72
C PHE A 101 1.02 -19.44 14.40
N GLU A 102 0.14 -19.58 15.41
CA GLU A 102 -1.23 -20.03 15.17
C GLU A 102 -2.06 -18.96 14.45
N GLU A 103 -2.85 -19.39 13.48
CA GLU A 103 -3.79 -18.51 12.79
C GLU A 103 -4.96 -18.13 13.72
N THR A 104 -5.47 -16.92 13.55
CA THR A 104 -6.62 -16.40 14.30
C THR A 104 -7.75 -16.01 13.34
N ASP A 105 -8.99 -15.92 13.86
CA ASP A 105 -10.12 -15.43 13.06
C ASP A 105 -10.01 -13.93 12.72
N LEU A 106 -9.18 -13.18 13.46
CA LEU A 106 -8.91 -11.77 13.19
C LEU A 106 -7.80 -11.65 12.15
N LEU A 107 -8.07 -10.92 11.08
CA LEU A 107 -7.07 -10.64 10.05
C LEU A 107 -5.92 -9.80 10.63
N ASP A 108 -4.70 -10.20 10.32
CA ASP A 108 -3.46 -9.62 10.88
C ASP A 108 -3.34 -8.10 10.71
N ASN A 109 -3.89 -7.54 9.63
CA ASN A 109 -3.88 -6.10 9.38
C ASN A 109 -4.83 -5.29 10.30
N TYR A 110 -5.75 -5.95 11.01
CA TYR A 110 -6.66 -5.36 11.99
C TYR A 110 -6.30 -5.70 13.44
N ASP A 111 -5.19 -6.40 13.69
CA ASP A 111 -4.70 -6.62 15.04
C ASP A 111 -4.33 -5.26 15.69
N GLU A 112 -5.03 -4.90 16.77
CA GLU A 112 -4.82 -3.62 17.47
C GLU A 112 -3.44 -3.47 18.10
N ASN A 113 -2.76 -4.59 18.39
CA ASN A 113 -1.43 -4.67 18.96
C ASN A 113 -0.34 -4.91 17.91
N ALA A 114 -0.69 -4.99 16.63
CA ALA A 114 0.27 -5.06 15.55
C ALA A 114 1.15 -3.80 15.53
N VAL A 115 2.41 -3.97 15.14
CA VAL A 115 3.27 -2.84 14.80
C VAL A 115 3.34 -2.70 13.28
N PHE A 116 3.53 -1.46 12.83
CA PHE A 116 3.67 -1.15 11.42
C PHE A 116 4.99 -0.42 11.20
N MET A 117 5.84 -0.98 10.35
CA MET A 117 7.16 -0.42 10.02
C MET A 117 7.04 1.02 9.53
N GLY A 118 7.94 1.91 9.96
CA GLY A 118 7.88 3.33 9.63
C GLY A 118 6.69 4.09 10.24
N SER A 119 6.01 3.51 11.24
CA SER A 119 4.88 4.17 11.92
C SER A 119 4.87 3.94 13.44
N GLY A 120 5.92 4.41 14.11
CA GLY A 120 6.14 4.21 15.55
C GLY A 120 6.84 2.89 15.87
N TYR A 121 7.39 2.27 14.87
CA TYR A 121 8.26 1.11 14.90
C TYR A 121 9.28 1.28 13.78
N ASP A 122 10.56 0.89 14.01
CA ASP A 122 11.59 1.08 13.01
C ASP A 122 11.27 0.38 11.69
N GLY A 123 11.37 1.16 10.60
CA GLY A 123 11.12 0.72 9.25
C GLY A 123 12.39 0.35 8.50
N ILE A 124 12.34 0.47 7.19
CA ILE A 124 13.32 -0.08 6.24
C ILE A 124 14.63 0.72 6.19
N CYS A 125 14.66 1.96 6.72
CA CYS A 125 15.85 2.82 6.66
C CYS A 125 16.97 2.37 7.62
N GLN A 126 17.43 1.12 7.48
CA GLN A 126 18.50 0.50 8.26
C GLN A 126 19.25 -0.53 7.42
N ASP A 127 20.50 -0.84 7.79
CA ASP A 127 21.34 -1.78 7.02
C ASP A 127 20.98 -3.25 7.26
N ARG A 128 20.42 -3.56 8.42
CA ARG A 128 19.97 -4.89 8.83
C ARG A 128 18.63 -4.81 9.53
N MET A 129 17.67 -5.57 9.07
CA MET A 129 16.37 -5.75 9.73
C MET A 129 16.28 -7.17 10.26
N VAL A 130 15.79 -7.34 11.49
CA VAL A 130 15.37 -8.65 11.99
C VAL A 130 13.85 -8.67 12.00
N VAL A 131 13.27 -9.56 11.21
CA VAL A 131 11.81 -9.69 11.06
C VAL A 131 11.39 -11.16 11.14
N PRO A 132 10.18 -11.49 11.60
CA PRO A 132 9.65 -12.83 11.47
C PRO A 132 9.66 -13.27 9.99
N GLY A 133 9.96 -14.53 9.69
CA GLY A 133 9.95 -15.06 8.34
C GLY A 133 8.58 -14.96 7.66
N ASP A 134 7.50 -14.88 8.47
CA ASP A 134 6.15 -14.60 7.96
C ASP A 134 5.91 -13.14 7.52
N ASN A 135 6.88 -12.24 7.77
CA ASN A 135 6.81 -10.85 7.33
C ASN A 135 7.66 -10.56 6.09
N ILE A 136 7.99 -11.59 5.32
CA ILE A 136 8.64 -11.45 4.02
C ILE A 136 8.03 -12.41 3.01
N VAL A 137 8.19 -12.08 1.71
CA VAL A 137 7.83 -12.94 0.58
C VAL A 137 8.98 -12.98 -0.41
N LYS A 138 9.34 -14.18 -0.87
CA LYS A 138 10.44 -14.40 -1.81
C LYS A 138 10.13 -13.81 -3.18
N ILE A 139 11.10 -13.10 -3.76
CA ILE A 139 11.05 -12.56 -5.11
C ILE A 139 11.73 -13.57 -6.04
N PRO A 140 11.06 -14.10 -7.08
CA PRO A 140 11.68 -14.94 -8.10
C PRO A 140 12.80 -14.18 -8.83
N ASP A 141 13.88 -14.88 -9.20
CA ASP A 141 15.01 -14.28 -9.93
C ASP A 141 14.62 -13.70 -11.31
N THR A 142 13.49 -14.15 -11.85
CA THR A 142 12.94 -13.69 -13.14
C THR A 142 12.14 -12.38 -13.01
N LEU A 143 11.73 -11.99 -11.80
CA LEU A 143 10.93 -10.80 -11.59
C LEU A 143 11.81 -9.55 -11.43
N ASP A 144 11.42 -8.48 -12.13
CA ASP A 144 12.03 -7.17 -11.97
C ASP A 144 11.85 -6.65 -10.54
N GLU A 145 12.94 -6.34 -9.86
CA GLU A 145 12.93 -5.82 -8.49
C GLU A 145 12.16 -4.50 -8.34
N ASP A 146 12.13 -3.68 -9.39
CA ASP A 146 11.43 -2.40 -9.35
C ASP A 146 9.92 -2.58 -9.41
N VAL A 147 9.46 -3.65 -10.06
CA VAL A 147 8.06 -4.07 -10.01
C VAL A 147 7.75 -4.70 -8.65
N ALA A 148 8.63 -5.57 -8.14
CA ALA A 148 8.46 -6.18 -6.82
C ALA A 148 8.38 -5.14 -5.69
N LEU A 149 9.10 -4.02 -5.80
CA LEU A 149 9.08 -2.92 -4.84
C LEU A 149 7.70 -2.24 -4.74
N LEU A 150 6.84 -2.36 -5.76
CA LEU A 150 5.46 -1.87 -5.72
C LEU A 150 4.50 -2.79 -4.93
N ALA A 151 4.95 -3.96 -4.47
CA ALA A 151 4.06 -4.95 -3.87
C ALA A 151 3.29 -4.40 -2.64
N GLU A 152 3.94 -3.61 -1.78
CA GLU A 152 3.24 -3.02 -0.63
C GLU A 152 2.10 -2.11 -1.09
N LEU A 153 2.39 -1.16 -1.97
CA LEU A 153 1.40 -0.22 -2.49
C LEU A 153 0.25 -0.93 -3.23
N CYS A 154 0.56 -1.97 -4.02
CA CYS A 154 -0.44 -2.79 -4.71
C CYS A 154 -1.28 -3.62 -3.72
N SER A 155 -0.68 -4.11 -2.63
CA SER A 155 -1.34 -4.98 -1.66
C SER A 155 -2.50 -4.30 -0.94
N VAL A 156 -2.38 -3.00 -0.68
CA VAL A 156 -3.44 -2.18 -0.07
C VAL A 156 -4.69 -2.12 -0.95
N SER A 157 -4.51 -2.12 -2.27
CA SER A 157 -5.63 -2.14 -3.23
C SER A 157 -6.17 -3.55 -3.46
N LEU A 158 -5.31 -4.58 -3.40
CA LEU A 158 -5.69 -5.96 -3.61
C LEU A 158 -6.48 -6.56 -2.43
N PHE A 159 -6.08 -6.21 -1.20
CA PHE A 159 -6.70 -6.73 0.01
C PHE A 159 -8.24 -6.57 0.03
N PRO A 160 -8.82 -5.37 -0.18
CA PRO A 160 -10.27 -5.24 -0.16
C PRO A 160 -10.96 -6.01 -1.30
N ILE A 161 -10.30 -6.20 -2.44
CA ILE A 161 -10.85 -6.99 -3.55
C ILE A 161 -10.97 -8.46 -3.14
N ASN A 162 -9.96 -9.01 -2.45
CA ASN A 162 -9.97 -10.37 -1.92
C ASN A 162 -11.10 -10.64 -0.92
N GLN A 163 -11.54 -9.62 -0.18
CA GLN A 163 -12.64 -9.75 0.78
C GLN A 163 -14.03 -9.80 0.11
N LEU A 164 -14.13 -9.52 -1.19
CA LEU A 164 -15.40 -9.41 -1.91
C LEU A 164 -15.74 -10.66 -2.70
N LYS A 165 -16.63 -11.49 -2.15
CA LYS A 165 -17.09 -12.73 -2.81
C LYS A 165 -17.70 -12.47 -4.19
N GLU A 166 -18.37 -11.33 -4.40
CA GLU A 166 -18.99 -11.00 -5.68
C GLU A 166 -18.00 -10.89 -6.82
N ILE A 167 -16.85 -10.31 -6.58
CA ILE A 167 -15.79 -10.16 -7.59
C ILE A 167 -15.17 -11.51 -7.92
N THR A 168 -15.01 -12.36 -6.91
CA THR A 168 -14.33 -13.67 -7.08
C THR A 168 -15.25 -14.78 -7.61
N THR A 169 -16.58 -14.60 -7.57
CA THR A 169 -17.55 -15.67 -7.90
C THR A 169 -18.51 -15.36 -9.05
N LYS A 170 -18.77 -14.07 -9.38
CA LYS A 170 -19.64 -13.70 -10.49
C LYS A 170 -18.90 -13.78 -11.82
N SER A 171 -19.60 -14.15 -12.89
CA SER A 171 -19.05 -14.26 -14.25
C SER A 171 -18.81 -12.90 -14.93
N SER A 172 -19.49 -11.84 -14.51
CA SER A 172 -19.36 -10.50 -15.08
C SER A 172 -19.79 -9.44 -14.06
N PRO A 173 -19.05 -9.22 -12.97
CA PRO A 173 -19.39 -8.21 -11.99
C PRO A 173 -19.15 -6.82 -12.59
N GLN A 174 -20.12 -5.89 -12.43
CA GLN A 174 -19.90 -4.48 -12.73
C GLN A 174 -19.38 -3.75 -11.50
N VAL A 175 -18.22 -3.14 -11.66
CA VAL A 175 -17.43 -2.52 -10.59
C VAL A 175 -17.13 -1.07 -10.95
N ALA A 176 -17.23 -0.18 -9.98
CA ALA A 176 -16.78 1.20 -10.12
C ALA A 176 -15.65 1.53 -9.13
N VAL A 177 -14.73 2.38 -9.59
CA VAL A 177 -13.64 2.94 -8.79
C VAL A 177 -13.77 4.46 -8.81
N PHE A 178 -13.84 5.08 -7.64
CA PHE A 178 -13.81 6.54 -7.49
C PHE A 178 -12.42 6.97 -7.07
N GLY A 179 -11.72 7.69 -7.94
CA GLY A 179 -10.40 8.25 -7.70
C GLY A 179 -9.42 8.02 -8.85
N ASP A 180 -8.90 9.12 -9.38
CA ASP A 180 -7.91 9.16 -10.46
C ASP A 180 -6.47 9.26 -9.94
N GLY A 181 -6.24 8.89 -8.67
CA GLY A 181 -4.93 8.83 -8.02
C GLY A 181 -4.29 7.44 -8.09
N PRO A 182 -3.05 7.29 -7.53
CA PRO A 182 -2.33 6.01 -7.54
C PRO A 182 -3.12 4.84 -6.95
N VAL A 183 -3.84 5.04 -5.84
CA VAL A 183 -4.63 3.97 -5.20
C VAL A 183 -5.78 3.51 -6.11
N GLY A 184 -6.52 4.45 -6.72
CA GLY A 184 -7.58 4.10 -7.68
C GLY A 184 -7.01 3.42 -8.93
N TYR A 185 -5.85 3.87 -9.41
CA TYR A 185 -5.16 3.23 -10.53
C TYR A 185 -4.79 1.77 -10.21
N LEU A 186 -4.22 1.53 -9.04
CA LEU A 186 -3.83 0.18 -8.61
C LEU A 186 -5.04 -0.72 -8.35
N ALA A 187 -6.14 -0.19 -7.79
CA ALA A 187 -7.37 -0.95 -7.63
C ALA A 187 -7.94 -1.36 -9.00
N ALA A 188 -8.00 -0.43 -9.96
CA ALA A 188 -8.52 -0.72 -11.30
C ALA A 188 -7.61 -1.70 -12.07
N THR A 189 -6.27 -1.55 -11.99
CA THR A 189 -5.35 -2.51 -12.62
C THR A 189 -5.46 -3.91 -12.01
N ALA A 190 -5.61 -4.04 -10.69
CA ALA A 190 -5.81 -5.32 -10.03
C ALA A 190 -7.13 -5.97 -10.47
N LEU A 191 -8.23 -5.20 -10.51
CA LEU A 191 -9.52 -5.68 -10.97
C LEU A 191 -9.46 -6.23 -12.40
N HIS A 192 -8.76 -5.55 -13.30
CA HIS A 192 -8.63 -5.98 -14.69
C HIS A 192 -7.64 -7.13 -14.86
N TYR A 193 -6.37 -6.94 -14.46
CA TYR A 193 -5.28 -7.87 -14.78
C TYR A 193 -5.21 -9.10 -13.87
N ILE A 194 -5.70 -9.02 -12.62
CA ILE A 194 -5.69 -10.15 -11.68
C ILE A 194 -7.04 -10.87 -11.68
N TYR A 195 -8.16 -10.11 -11.68
CA TYR A 195 -9.51 -10.68 -11.59
C TYR A 195 -10.23 -10.79 -12.93
N GLY A 196 -9.65 -10.29 -14.03
CA GLY A 196 -10.22 -10.41 -15.37
C GLY A 196 -11.52 -9.63 -15.56
N ILE A 197 -11.71 -8.53 -14.82
CA ILE A 197 -12.88 -7.67 -15.07
C ILE A 197 -12.71 -7.01 -16.44
N GLU A 198 -13.65 -7.24 -17.33
CA GLU A 198 -13.64 -6.68 -18.68
C GLU A 198 -13.82 -5.15 -18.67
N ILE A 199 -13.26 -4.47 -19.68
CA ILE A 199 -13.24 -3.00 -19.79
C ILE A 199 -14.63 -2.38 -19.62
N GLU A 200 -15.66 -2.97 -20.27
CA GLU A 200 -17.03 -2.52 -20.22
C GLU A 200 -17.72 -2.70 -18.85
N ASN A 201 -17.13 -3.54 -17.99
CA ASN A 201 -17.62 -3.82 -16.64
C ASN A 201 -16.83 -3.11 -15.54
N LEU A 202 -15.75 -2.40 -15.88
CA LEU A 202 -14.93 -1.63 -14.95
C LEU A 202 -15.03 -0.14 -15.28
N ILE A 203 -15.62 0.62 -14.36
CA ILE A 203 -15.85 2.05 -14.54
C ILE A 203 -14.96 2.82 -13.57
N VAL A 204 -14.20 3.79 -14.07
CA VAL A 204 -13.37 4.67 -13.23
C VAL A 204 -13.88 6.11 -13.32
N PHE A 205 -14.16 6.67 -12.15
CA PHE A 205 -14.56 8.07 -12.00
C PHE A 205 -13.41 8.90 -11.45
N GLY A 206 -13.09 10.00 -12.13
CA GLY A 206 -12.04 10.93 -11.72
C GLY A 206 -12.41 12.38 -11.97
N ALA A 207 -11.60 13.28 -11.43
CA ALA A 207 -11.79 14.72 -11.55
C ALA A 207 -10.89 15.36 -12.62
N ILE A 208 -9.85 14.63 -13.10
CA ILE A 208 -8.82 15.17 -13.99
C ILE A 208 -8.71 14.28 -15.23
N GLU A 209 -9.11 14.81 -16.38
CA GLU A 209 -9.18 14.09 -17.66
C GLU A 209 -7.83 13.47 -18.07
N GLU A 210 -6.73 14.24 -17.93
CA GLU A 210 -5.38 13.77 -18.26
C GLU A 210 -4.96 12.53 -17.43
N LYS A 211 -5.43 12.44 -16.19
CA LYS A 211 -5.18 11.26 -15.35
C LYS A 211 -6.03 10.08 -15.77
N LEU A 212 -7.30 10.33 -16.12
CA LEU A 212 -8.23 9.29 -16.59
C LEU A 212 -7.73 8.60 -17.86
N GLN A 213 -7.04 9.30 -18.76
CA GLN A 213 -6.41 8.71 -19.95
C GLN A 213 -5.48 7.53 -19.62
N SER A 214 -4.93 7.50 -18.40
CA SER A 214 -4.09 6.39 -17.97
C SER A 214 -4.85 5.08 -17.75
N PHE A 215 -6.16 5.12 -17.60
CA PHE A 215 -7.03 3.97 -17.34
C PHE A 215 -7.69 3.41 -18.61
N GLU A 216 -7.71 4.15 -19.71
CA GLU A 216 -8.49 3.82 -20.93
C GLU A 216 -8.17 2.46 -21.56
N ASN A 217 -6.97 1.93 -21.32
CA ASN A 217 -6.56 0.63 -21.85
C ASN A 217 -7.23 -0.56 -21.12
N PHE A 218 -7.81 -0.34 -19.94
CA PHE A 218 -8.33 -1.43 -19.11
C PHE A 218 -9.63 -1.07 -18.35
N ALA A 219 -10.15 0.14 -18.52
CA ALA A 219 -11.39 0.57 -17.88
C ALA A 219 -12.14 1.62 -18.72
N THR A 220 -13.44 1.70 -18.54
CA THR A 220 -14.24 2.84 -19.02
C THR A 220 -14.09 4.00 -18.04
N THR A 221 -13.86 5.21 -18.55
CA THR A 221 -13.58 6.38 -17.70
C THR A 221 -14.63 7.47 -17.83
N HIS A 222 -14.92 8.18 -16.73
CA HIS A 222 -15.84 9.31 -16.70
C HIS A 222 -15.35 10.41 -15.76
N LEU A 223 -15.57 11.67 -16.18
CA LEU A 223 -15.41 12.82 -15.29
C LEU A 223 -16.61 12.89 -14.33
N VAL A 224 -16.32 13.04 -13.03
CA VAL A 224 -17.33 13.10 -11.96
C VAL A 224 -18.29 14.28 -12.12
N PHE A 225 -17.86 15.36 -12.79
CA PHE A 225 -18.65 16.59 -12.94
C PHE A 225 -19.71 16.51 -14.03
N ASP A 226 -19.53 15.62 -15.01
CA ASP A 226 -20.37 15.52 -16.20
C ASP A 226 -21.24 14.26 -16.19
N TYR A 227 -21.20 13.46 -15.10
CA TYR A 227 -21.87 12.17 -15.02
C TYR A 227 -23.16 12.23 -14.19
N ASP A 228 -24.25 11.68 -14.72
CA ASP A 228 -25.51 11.52 -13.99
C ASP A 228 -25.54 10.17 -13.26
N PHE A 229 -25.11 10.17 -12.00
CA PHE A 229 -25.03 8.97 -11.17
C PHE A 229 -26.38 8.29 -10.92
N ASN A 230 -27.50 9.02 -11.04
CA ASN A 230 -28.84 8.47 -10.82
C ASN A 230 -29.37 7.71 -12.04
N SER A 231 -28.82 7.94 -13.24
CA SER A 231 -29.25 7.29 -14.46
C SER A 231 -28.62 5.92 -14.70
N HIS A 232 -27.46 5.66 -14.10
CA HIS A 232 -26.73 4.41 -14.28
C HIS A 232 -27.33 3.27 -13.47
N LYS A 233 -27.23 2.04 -14.00
CA LYS A 233 -27.72 0.81 -13.36
C LYS A 233 -26.72 -0.31 -13.58
N GLY A 234 -26.70 -1.27 -12.67
CA GLY A 234 -25.92 -2.48 -12.78
C GLY A 234 -24.65 -2.50 -11.93
N VAL A 235 -24.22 -1.38 -11.34
CA VAL A 235 -23.04 -1.36 -10.45
C VAL A 235 -23.43 -1.90 -9.08
N HIS A 236 -22.72 -2.94 -8.63
CA HIS A 236 -22.97 -3.58 -7.33
C HIS A 236 -21.81 -3.43 -6.34
N THR A 237 -20.64 -3.07 -6.86
CA THR A 237 -19.44 -2.89 -6.03
C THR A 237 -18.75 -1.59 -6.40
N VAL A 238 -18.41 -0.80 -5.40
CA VAL A 238 -17.68 0.46 -5.56
C VAL A 238 -16.50 0.51 -4.63
N PHE A 239 -15.34 0.91 -5.16
CA PHE A 239 -14.13 1.23 -4.39
C PHE A 239 -13.96 2.75 -4.33
N GLU A 240 -14.04 3.33 -3.13
CA GLU A 240 -13.78 4.75 -2.90
C GLU A 240 -12.30 4.93 -2.54
N CYS A 241 -11.54 5.56 -3.45
CA CYS A 241 -10.09 5.74 -3.37
C CYS A 241 -9.67 7.22 -3.34
N CYS A 242 -10.59 8.16 -3.09
CA CYS A 242 -10.31 9.58 -3.20
C CYS A 242 -9.54 10.16 -2.00
N GLY A 243 -10.04 9.91 -0.80
CA GLY A 243 -9.46 10.46 0.43
C GLY A 243 -9.54 12.00 0.56
N GLY A 244 -9.15 12.50 1.75
CA GLY A 244 -9.09 13.91 2.07
C GLY A 244 -10.43 14.64 1.86
N LYS A 245 -10.37 15.88 1.41
CA LYS A 245 -11.55 16.74 1.21
C LYS A 245 -12.55 16.28 0.13
N PHE A 246 -12.15 15.33 -0.71
CA PHE A 246 -13.00 14.82 -1.79
C PHE A 246 -13.74 13.53 -1.40
N SER A 247 -13.42 12.92 -0.26
CA SER A 247 -14.00 11.66 0.17
C SER A 247 -15.51 11.76 0.37
N GLU A 248 -16.00 12.85 0.99
CA GLU A 248 -17.44 13.07 1.20
C GLU A 248 -18.23 13.06 -0.10
N SER A 249 -17.76 13.80 -1.12
CA SER A 249 -18.44 13.83 -2.42
C SER A 249 -18.36 12.49 -3.14
N ALA A 250 -17.21 11.83 -3.11
CA ALA A 250 -17.03 10.53 -3.76
C ALA A 250 -17.92 9.45 -3.14
N ILE A 251 -18.02 9.39 -1.81
CA ILE A 251 -18.88 8.44 -1.10
C ILE A 251 -20.36 8.68 -1.45
N ASN A 252 -20.82 9.94 -1.45
CA ASN A 252 -22.20 10.24 -1.77
C ASN A 252 -22.53 9.95 -3.24
N GLN A 253 -21.63 10.27 -4.19
CA GLN A 253 -21.76 9.88 -5.60
C GLN A 253 -21.78 8.35 -5.78
N ALA A 254 -20.97 7.63 -5.01
CA ALA A 254 -21.00 6.16 -4.98
C ALA A 254 -22.37 5.63 -4.46
N ILE A 255 -22.92 6.25 -3.42
CA ILE A 255 -24.26 5.92 -2.90
C ILE A 255 -25.36 6.17 -3.95
N ASP A 256 -25.25 7.25 -4.73
CA ASP A 256 -26.20 7.55 -5.81
C ASP A 256 -26.10 6.51 -6.96
N LEU A 257 -24.87 6.17 -7.35
CA LEU A 257 -24.56 5.25 -8.45
C LEU A 257 -25.00 3.80 -8.19
N ILE A 258 -24.71 3.31 -6.98
CA ILE A 258 -24.74 1.88 -6.67
C ILE A 258 -26.18 1.34 -6.62
N ASP A 259 -26.37 0.14 -7.12
CA ASP A 259 -27.65 -0.55 -7.05
C ASP A 259 -27.97 -1.03 -5.62
N ARG A 260 -29.26 -1.40 -5.44
CA ARG A 260 -29.73 -1.96 -4.15
C ARG A 260 -28.95 -3.20 -3.74
N GLN A 261 -28.66 -3.30 -2.44
CA GLN A 261 -27.87 -4.37 -1.84
C GLN A 261 -26.39 -4.39 -2.30
N GLY A 262 -25.92 -3.28 -2.91
CA GLY A 262 -24.53 -3.14 -3.31
C GLY A 262 -23.61 -2.87 -2.15
N GLN A 263 -22.30 -2.96 -2.41
CA GLN A 263 -21.23 -2.80 -1.43
C GLN A 263 -20.28 -1.67 -1.83
N ILE A 264 -20.01 -0.76 -0.91
CA ILE A 264 -19.02 0.32 -1.05
C ILE A 264 -17.86 0.03 -0.11
N VAL A 265 -16.65 -0.03 -0.66
CA VAL A 265 -15.41 -0.17 0.11
C VAL A 265 -14.75 1.18 0.24
N LEU A 266 -14.56 1.63 1.48
CA LEU A 266 -13.94 2.89 1.81
C LEU A 266 -12.44 2.67 2.01
N MET A 267 -11.63 3.28 1.13
CA MET A 267 -10.16 3.20 1.13
C MET A 267 -9.52 4.58 1.28
N GLY A 268 -10.26 5.63 0.99
CA GLY A 268 -9.80 7.00 1.08
C GLY A 268 -9.61 7.45 2.54
N VAL A 269 -8.39 7.91 2.89
CA VAL A 269 -8.09 8.38 4.26
C VAL A 269 -8.49 9.85 4.40
N THR A 270 -9.27 10.16 5.45
CA THR A 270 -9.62 11.52 5.85
C THR A 270 -9.14 11.82 7.28
N GLU A 271 -8.86 13.09 7.58
CA GLU A 271 -8.55 13.53 8.95
C GLU A 271 -9.83 13.98 9.71
N ASP A 272 -10.80 14.49 8.97
CA ASP A 272 -12.07 14.99 9.52
C ASP A 272 -13.20 14.01 9.27
N LEU A 273 -14.28 14.17 10.02
CA LEU A 273 -15.53 13.44 9.78
C LEU A 273 -16.16 13.92 8.47
N VAL A 274 -16.72 12.98 7.73
CA VAL A 274 -17.41 13.25 6.45
C VAL A 274 -18.90 12.94 6.59
N GLY A 275 -19.75 13.78 5.98
CA GLY A 275 -21.21 13.58 5.94
C GLY A 275 -21.59 12.62 4.82
N ILE A 276 -22.38 11.59 5.13
CA ILE A 276 -22.89 10.66 4.13
C ILE A 276 -24.41 10.59 4.16
N ASN A 277 -25.02 10.30 2.99
CA ASN A 277 -26.48 10.12 2.85
C ASN A 277 -26.92 8.77 3.43
N THR A 278 -27.08 8.73 4.76
CA THR A 278 -27.50 7.52 5.48
C THR A 278 -28.90 7.05 5.13
N ARG A 279 -29.77 7.96 4.60
CA ARG A 279 -31.12 7.60 4.17
C ARG A 279 -31.06 6.66 2.97
N ASP A 280 -30.27 6.97 1.96
CA ASP A 280 -30.14 6.13 0.77
C ASP A 280 -29.38 4.83 1.09
N VAL A 281 -28.41 4.86 1.99
CA VAL A 281 -27.77 3.65 2.50
C VAL A 281 -28.83 2.69 3.08
N LEU A 282 -29.76 3.22 3.89
CA LEU A 282 -30.85 2.43 4.48
C LEU A 282 -31.85 1.95 3.42
N GLU A 283 -32.33 2.86 2.55
CA GLU A 283 -33.37 2.55 1.57
C GLU A 283 -32.91 1.59 0.46
N LYS A 284 -31.61 1.65 0.11
CA LYS A 284 -30.98 0.73 -0.86
C LYS A 284 -30.45 -0.55 -0.20
N GLY A 285 -30.35 -0.63 1.13
CA GLY A 285 -29.80 -1.76 1.87
C GLY A 285 -28.31 -1.97 1.58
N LEU A 286 -27.53 -0.87 1.51
CA LEU A 286 -26.11 -0.91 1.15
C LEU A 286 -25.25 -1.42 2.30
N THR A 287 -24.13 -2.06 1.92
CA THR A 287 -23.03 -2.37 2.85
C THR A 287 -21.89 -1.38 2.63
N LEU A 288 -21.46 -0.70 3.69
CA LEU A 288 -20.26 0.12 3.71
C LEU A 288 -19.19 -0.60 4.54
N SER A 289 -18.06 -0.89 3.94
CA SER A 289 -16.93 -1.55 4.60
C SER A 289 -15.67 -0.71 4.45
N GLY A 290 -14.82 -0.70 5.49
CA GLY A 290 -13.52 -0.03 5.42
C GLY A 290 -12.41 -1.01 5.08
N SER A 291 -11.34 -0.53 4.44
CA SER A 291 -10.13 -1.29 4.17
C SER A 291 -8.89 -0.49 4.51
N SER A 292 -7.97 -1.11 5.23
CA SER A 292 -6.69 -0.50 5.62
C SER A 292 -5.60 -1.56 5.72
N ARG A 293 -4.43 -1.27 5.15
CA ARG A 293 -3.28 -2.19 5.12
C ARG A 293 -3.61 -3.48 4.35
N SER A 294 -2.80 -4.50 4.52
CA SER A 294 -2.95 -5.82 3.90
C SER A 294 -2.26 -6.89 4.74
N THR A 295 -2.35 -8.14 4.31
CA THR A 295 -1.71 -9.30 4.93
C THR A 295 -0.62 -9.87 4.01
N LYS A 296 0.18 -10.82 4.50
CA LYS A 296 1.18 -11.55 3.69
C LYS A 296 0.57 -12.18 2.44
N HIS A 297 -0.67 -12.65 2.55
CA HIS A 297 -1.37 -13.30 1.44
C HIS A 297 -1.44 -12.43 0.17
N GLU A 298 -1.73 -11.13 0.32
CA GLU A 298 -1.77 -10.22 -0.83
C GLU A 298 -0.39 -10.04 -1.47
N PHE A 299 0.68 -10.04 -0.68
CA PHE A 299 2.04 -9.98 -1.23
C PHE A 299 2.40 -11.24 -2.02
N GLU A 300 2.06 -12.42 -1.52
CA GLU A 300 2.27 -13.70 -2.23
C GLU A 300 1.50 -13.72 -3.55
N GLN A 301 0.22 -13.31 -3.52
CA GLN A 301 -0.60 -13.21 -4.72
C GLN A 301 -0.04 -12.21 -5.74
N LEU A 302 0.46 -11.05 -5.28
CA LEU A 302 1.05 -10.03 -6.15
C LEU A 302 2.34 -10.50 -6.79
N ILE A 303 3.25 -11.10 -6.03
CA ILE A 303 4.51 -11.62 -6.58
C ILE A 303 4.22 -12.65 -7.68
N ALA A 304 3.22 -13.51 -7.51
CA ALA A 304 2.77 -14.42 -8.57
C ALA A 304 2.11 -13.68 -9.75
N SER A 305 1.28 -12.68 -9.47
CA SER A 305 0.57 -11.91 -10.50
C SER A 305 1.48 -11.02 -11.34
N PHE A 306 2.63 -10.61 -10.79
CA PHE A 306 3.63 -9.82 -11.49
C PHE A 306 4.35 -10.60 -12.61
N GLU A 307 4.12 -11.90 -12.77
CA GLU A 307 4.53 -12.64 -13.96
C GLU A 307 3.74 -12.24 -15.21
N ASN A 308 2.58 -11.60 -15.07
CA ASN A 308 1.79 -11.06 -16.18
C ASN A 308 2.46 -9.81 -16.76
N GLU A 309 2.98 -9.88 -17.99
CA GLU A 309 3.70 -8.79 -18.65
C GLU A 309 2.83 -7.55 -18.89
N GLU A 310 1.54 -7.71 -19.19
CA GLU A 310 0.62 -6.58 -19.39
C GLU A 310 0.37 -5.83 -18.07
N TYR A 311 0.24 -6.58 -16.96
CA TYR A 311 0.15 -5.99 -15.63
C TYR A 311 1.42 -5.24 -15.26
N GLN A 312 2.60 -5.84 -15.46
CA GLN A 312 3.88 -5.14 -15.26
C GLN A 312 3.95 -3.84 -16.07
N GLN A 313 3.53 -3.89 -17.34
CA GLN A 313 3.56 -2.70 -18.20
C GLN A 313 2.64 -1.59 -17.69
N ALA A 314 1.47 -1.92 -17.15
CA ALA A 314 0.60 -0.95 -16.49
C ALA A 314 1.27 -0.34 -15.25
N LEU A 315 1.93 -1.15 -14.43
CA LEU A 315 2.62 -0.71 -13.20
C LEU A 315 3.84 0.18 -13.46
N LYS A 316 4.50 0.06 -14.62
CA LYS A 316 5.66 0.90 -14.99
C LYS A 316 5.38 2.39 -14.98
N LYS A 317 4.12 2.81 -15.09
CA LYS A 317 3.75 4.23 -14.92
C LYS A 317 4.07 4.81 -13.54
N LEU A 318 4.17 3.95 -12.52
CA LEU A 318 4.48 4.35 -11.15
C LEU A 318 5.98 4.25 -10.83
N ILE A 319 6.74 3.51 -11.64
CA ILE A 319 8.19 3.34 -11.45
C ILE A 319 8.92 4.62 -11.90
N PRO A 320 9.84 5.16 -11.10
CA PRO A 320 10.63 6.32 -11.47
C PRO A 320 11.68 5.95 -12.52
N ASP A 321 12.17 6.96 -13.24
CA ASP A 321 13.25 6.77 -14.23
C ASP A 321 14.63 6.68 -13.56
N GLU A 322 14.77 7.24 -12.35
CA GLU A 322 16.02 7.34 -11.60
C GLU A 322 15.80 7.02 -10.12
N TYR A 323 16.87 6.58 -9.46
CA TYR A 323 16.92 6.35 -8.01
C TYR A 323 17.60 7.49 -7.29
N TYR A 324 17.29 7.65 -6.01
CA TYR A 324 18.14 8.37 -5.08
C TYR A 324 19.09 7.37 -4.42
N ASP A 325 20.39 7.52 -4.69
CA ASP A 325 21.44 6.76 -4.00
C ASP A 325 21.68 7.37 -2.61
N ILE A 326 21.50 6.58 -1.57
CA ILE A 326 21.53 7.03 -0.18
C ILE A 326 22.82 6.53 0.48
N HIS A 327 23.76 7.42 0.66
CA HIS A 327 25.03 7.21 1.37
C HIS A 327 25.08 7.94 2.72
N SER A 328 24.17 8.90 2.93
CA SER A 328 24.17 9.80 4.10
C SER A 328 22.77 10.28 4.47
N THR A 329 22.64 10.89 5.64
CA THR A 329 21.42 11.60 6.05
C THR A 329 21.07 12.77 5.14
N GLU A 330 22.08 13.42 4.54
CA GLU A 330 21.92 14.53 3.60
C GLU A 330 21.29 14.06 2.29
N ASP A 331 21.72 12.91 1.75
CA ASP A 331 21.11 12.31 0.56
C ASP A 331 19.65 11.95 0.81
N LEU A 332 19.37 11.35 1.97
CA LEU A 332 18.03 11.00 2.39
C LEU A 332 17.15 12.24 2.55
N LYS A 333 17.66 13.29 3.19
CA LYS A 333 16.95 14.57 3.31
C LYS A 333 16.62 15.15 1.94
N LYS A 334 17.57 15.17 1.01
CA LYS A 334 17.36 15.64 -0.36
C LYS A 334 16.25 14.85 -1.05
N ALA A 335 16.29 13.51 -0.98
CA ALA A 335 15.27 12.66 -1.58
C ALA A 335 13.86 12.97 -1.03
N MET A 336 13.74 13.20 0.28
CA MET A 336 12.48 13.53 0.93
C MET A 336 11.98 14.94 0.56
N ASP A 337 12.87 15.94 0.50
CA ASP A 337 12.53 17.30 0.09
C ASP A 337 12.03 17.33 -1.37
N ASP A 338 12.74 16.65 -2.28
CA ASP A 338 12.36 16.55 -3.69
C ASP A 338 11.02 15.82 -3.85
N THR A 339 10.81 14.74 -3.09
CA THR A 339 9.53 13.98 -3.10
C THR A 339 8.37 14.83 -2.57
N ALA A 340 8.58 15.61 -1.52
CA ALA A 340 7.56 16.52 -0.97
C ALA A 340 7.13 17.61 -1.96
N ALA A 341 8.04 18.03 -2.85
CA ALA A 341 7.77 18.99 -3.93
C ALA A 341 7.12 18.36 -5.18
N HIS A 342 7.22 17.04 -5.34
CA HIS A 342 6.74 16.32 -6.52
C HIS A 342 5.21 16.14 -6.52
N LYS A 343 4.57 16.31 -7.69
CA LYS A 343 3.11 16.20 -7.86
C LYS A 343 2.69 15.09 -8.84
N GLY A 344 3.63 14.31 -9.33
CA GLY A 344 3.38 13.24 -10.29
C GLY A 344 2.93 11.92 -9.64
N TRP A 345 2.65 10.92 -10.48
CA TRP A 345 2.30 9.57 -10.04
C TRP A 345 3.51 8.69 -9.76
N LYS A 346 4.66 8.98 -10.38
CA LYS A 346 5.87 8.20 -10.20
C LYS A 346 6.30 8.22 -8.74
N LYS A 347 6.63 7.07 -8.24
CA LYS A 347 7.18 6.90 -6.89
C LYS A 347 8.59 7.47 -6.81
N THR A 348 9.07 7.71 -5.62
CA THR A 348 10.49 7.98 -5.36
C THR A 348 11.12 6.70 -4.84
N TYR A 349 12.11 6.18 -5.56
CA TYR A 349 12.86 5.00 -5.16
C TYR A 349 14.20 5.39 -4.56
N LEU A 350 14.51 4.78 -3.41
CA LEU A 350 15.77 4.93 -2.69
C LEU A 350 16.59 3.66 -2.86
N ARG A 351 17.88 3.80 -3.09
CA ARG A 351 18.84 2.70 -3.12
C ARG A 351 19.90 2.93 -2.04
N TYR A 352 19.99 2.01 -1.11
CA TYR A 352 20.88 2.15 0.04
C TYR A 352 22.30 1.70 -0.26
N HIS A 353 23.27 2.48 0.23
CA HIS A 353 24.70 2.21 0.18
C HIS A 353 25.29 2.40 1.57
N TRP A 354 25.12 1.41 2.42
CA TRP A 354 25.65 1.42 3.78
C TRP A 354 27.17 1.21 3.77
N SER A 355 27.92 2.07 4.46
CA SER A 355 29.39 2.01 4.59
C SER A 355 29.85 1.26 5.84
#